data_7909afaa482a6d7b43dda8d926a54ba4
#
_entry.id   7909afaa482a6d7b43dda8d926a54ba4
#
_cell.length_a   1.000
_cell.length_b   1.000
_cell.length_c   1.000
_cell.angle_alpha   90.00
_cell.angle_beta   90.00
_cell.angle_gamma   90.00
#
_symmetry.space_group_name_H-M   'P 1'
#
loop_
_entity.id
_entity.type
_entity.pdbx_description
1 polymer ?
#
loop_
_entity_poly.entity_id
_entity_poly.type
_entity_poly.pdbx_seq_one_letter_code
_entity_poly.pdbx_strand_id
1 'polypeptide(L)'
;MNYLMKQLSTARRWMATTLLCLSAIAFMWQGAFFSNTSAMASPAVNSIAAADLGDKIQDKASEDAGRAKNFIRDTEDKVKETAKKNASKVDRATDNGSVAERKAQKDAATIEKRAEEDSARTQKAVDNTKNAVERTVDSIKGAFGK
;
A
#
# COMPACT_ATOMS: atom_id res chain seq x y z
N MET A 1 -24.03 17.37 -31.28
CA MET A 1 -24.18 15.98 -30.78
C MET A 1 -22.87 15.22 -30.55
N ASN A 2 -21.72 15.70 -31.00
CA ASN A 2 -20.45 14.95 -30.91
C ASN A 2 -19.69 15.09 -29.57
N TYR A 3 -20.03 16.07 -28.74
CA TYR A 3 -19.35 16.28 -27.45
C TYR A 3 -19.79 15.25 -26.38
N LEU A 4 -21.05 14.89 -26.34
CA LEU A 4 -21.59 13.90 -25.41
C LEU A 4 -21.04 12.48 -25.69
N MET A 5 -20.85 12.11 -26.95
CA MET A 5 -20.27 10.82 -27.32
C MET A 5 -18.79 10.71 -26.93
N LYS A 6 -18.02 11.78 -27.03
CA LYS A 6 -16.60 11.80 -26.58
C LYS A 6 -16.49 11.69 -25.07
N GLN A 7 -17.34 12.36 -24.31
CA GLN A 7 -17.39 12.29 -22.84
C GLN A 7 -17.73 10.86 -22.38
N LEU A 8 -18.71 10.22 -23.02
CA LEU A 8 -19.11 8.85 -22.68
C LEU A 8 -17.99 7.82 -22.98
N SER A 9 -17.24 8.00 -24.07
CA SER A 9 -16.14 7.09 -24.42
C SER A 9 -14.96 7.19 -23.44
N THR A 10 -14.68 8.39 -22.96
CA THR A 10 -13.61 8.63 -21.96
C THR A 10 -14.01 8.05 -20.60
N ALA A 11 -15.24 8.27 -20.16
CA ALA A 11 -15.76 7.71 -18.91
C ALA A 11 -15.78 6.18 -18.92
N ARG A 12 -16.15 5.55 -20.05
CA ARG A 12 -16.10 4.08 -20.21
C ARG A 12 -14.68 3.53 -20.13
N ARG A 13 -13.70 4.22 -20.69
CA ARG A 13 -12.28 3.81 -20.60
C ARG A 13 -11.77 3.91 -19.16
N TRP A 14 -12.09 4.97 -18.44
CA TRP A 14 -11.70 5.14 -17.05
C TRP A 14 -12.35 4.09 -16.14
N MET A 15 -13.64 3.80 -16.33
CA MET A 15 -14.33 2.75 -15.56
C MET A 15 -13.75 1.35 -15.86
N ALA A 16 -13.41 1.04 -17.11
CA ALA A 16 -12.80 -0.24 -17.46
C ALA A 16 -11.42 -0.41 -16.82
N THR A 17 -10.60 0.66 -16.78
CA THR A 17 -9.26 0.62 -16.19
C THR A 17 -9.32 0.47 -14.66
N THR A 18 -10.24 1.19 -14.00
CA THR A 18 -10.42 1.05 -12.54
C THR A 18 -10.97 -0.32 -12.16
N LEU A 19 -11.88 -0.89 -12.94
CA LEU A 19 -12.40 -2.23 -12.69
C LEU A 19 -11.33 -3.31 -12.88
N LEU A 20 -10.46 -3.14 -13.89
CA LEU A 20 -9.35 -4.06 -14.16
C LEU A 20 -8.28 -3.99 -13.04
N CYS A 21 -7.97 -2.80 -12.52
CA CYS A 21 -7.05 -2.64 -11.39
C CYS A 21 -7.60 -3.25 -10.11
N LEU A 22 -8.90 -3.07 -9.82
CA LEU A 22 -9.54 -3.66 -8.65
C LEU A 22 -9.59 -5.18 -8.73
N SER A 23 -9.84 -5.75 -9.92
CA SER A 23 -9.81 -7.21 -10.10
C SER A 23 -8.40 -7.78 -9.97
N ALA A 24 -7.37 -7.10 -10.45
CA ALA A 24 -5.97 -7.53 -10.29
C ALA A 24 -5.54 -7.53 -8.82
N ILE A 25 -5.94 -6.53 -8.05
CA ILE A 25 -5.69 -6.46 -6.59
C ILE A 25 -6.42 -7.60 -5.87
N ALA A 26 -7.67 -7.90 -6.23
CA ALA A 26 -8.43 -9.00 -5.66
C ALA A 26 -7.79 -10.37 -5.98
N PHE A 27 -7.27 -10.57 -7.18
CA PHE A 27 -6.56 -11.79 -7.55
C PHE A 27 -5.22 -11.95 -6.84
N MET A 28 -4.47 -10.87 -6.62
CA MET A 28 -3.24 -10.92 -5.82
C MET A 28 -3.52 -11.28 -4.35
N TRP A 29 -4.62 -10.80 -3.79
CA TRP A 29 -5.04 -11.17 -2.43
C TRP A 29 -5.48 -12.63 -2.32
N GLN A 30 -6.18 -13.16 -3.31
CA GLN A 30 -6.61 -14.56 -3.30
C GLN A 30 -5.45 -15.54 -3.48
N GLY A 31 -4.44 -15.20 -4.29
CA GLY A 31 -3.25 -16.06 -4.49
C GLY A 31 -2.37 -16.20 -3.25
N ALA A 32 -2.36 -15.22 -2.34
CA ALA A 32 -1.56 -15.28 -1.12
C ALA A 32 -2.19 -16.17 -0.03
N PHE A 33 -3.50 -16.44 -0.08
CA PHE A 33 -4.21 -17.22 0.94
C PHE A 33 -4.45 -18.69 0.58
N PHE A 34 -4.31 -19.10 -0.69
CA PHE A 34 -4.66 -20.46 -1.13
C PHE A 34 -3.48 -21.36 -1.53
N SER A 35 -2.24 -20.90 -1.37
CA SER A 35 -1.08 -21.75 -1.58
C SER A 35 -0.78 -22.55 -0.30
N ASN A 36 -1.19 -23.79 -0.28
CA ASN A 36 -0.81 -24.82 0.68
C ASN A 36 -1.53 -24.92 2.02
N THR A 37 -2.76 -25.40 1.98
CA THR A 37 -3.31 -26.15 3.12
C THR A 37 -3.78 -27.52 2.66
N SER A 38 -2.86 -28.48 2.64
CA SER A 38 -3.24 -29.90 2.73
C SER A 38 -3.66 -30.15 4.17
N ALA A 39 -4.97 -30.20 4.40
CA ALA A 39 -5.55 -30.58 5.68
C ALA A 39 -5.29 -32.07 5.92
N MET A 40 -4.34 -32.38 6.79
CA MET A 40 -4.22 -33.69 7.44
C MET A 40 -4.67 -33.53 8.89
N ALA A 41 -5.87 -33.97 9.17
CA ALA A 41 -6.42 -34.06 10.51
C ALA A 41 -5.75 -35.18 11.29
N SER A 42 -4.97 -34.85 12.32
CA SER A 42 -4.60 -35.77 13.41
C SER A 42 -4.63 -34.99 14.73
N PRO A 43 -5.43 -35.42 15.72
CA PRO A 43 -5.69 -34.63 16.92
C PRO A 43 -4.54 -34.51 17.93
N ALA A 44 -3.48 -35.29 17.80
CA ALA A 44 -2.39 -35.33 18.80
C ALA A 44 -1.11 -34.59 18.42
N VAL A 45 -1.00 -34.07 17.18
CA VAL A 45 0.18 -33.34 16.69
C VAL A 45 -0.06 -31.82 16.63
N ASN A 46 -1.30 -31.38 16.95
CA ASN A 46 -1.73 -30.02 16.67
C ASN A 46 -1.18 -28.94 17.60
N SER A 47 -0.76 -29.23 18.82
CA SER A 47 -0.31 -28.18 19.75
C SER A 47 1.13 -27.69 19.44
N ILE A 48 2.04 -28.60 19.10
CA ILE A 48 3.43 -28.22 18.76
C ILE A 48 3.46 -27.61 17.36
N ALA A 49 2.70 -28.16 16.41
CA ALA A 49 2.59 -27.61 15.06
C ALA A 49 1.89 -26.24 15.04
N ALA A 50 0.91 -26.00 15.93
CA ALA A 50 0.23 -24.72 16.03
C ALA A 50 1.12 -23.61 16.61
N ALA A 51 1.99 -23.91 17.58
CA ALA A 51 2.96 -22.96 18.12
C ALA A 51 3.99 -22.54 17.06
N ASP A 52 4.62 -23.50 16.38
CA ASP A 52 5.60 -23.25 15.32
C ASP A 52 4.97 -22.51 14.11
N LEU A 53 3.72 -22.83 13.77
CA LEU A 53 2.97 -22.10 12.72
C LEU A 53 2.67 -20.68 13.15
N GLY A 54 2.33 -20.45 14.42
CA GLY A 54 2.09 -19.14 14.96
C GLY A 54 3.31 -18.23 14.88
N ASP A 55 4.49 -18.74 15.25
CA ASP A 55 5.75 -18.01 15.15
C ASP A 55 6.08 -17.66 13.70
N LYS A 56 5.92 -18.61 12.78
CA LYS A 56 6.12 -18.35 11.34
C LYS A 56 5.17 -17.29 10.77
N ILE A 57 3.92 -17.26 11.25
CA ILE A 57 2.96 -16.22 10.84
C ILE A 57 3.38 -14.85 11.37
N GLN A 58 3.83 -14.75 12.61
CA GLN A 58 4.32 -13.50 13.21
C GLN A 58 5.58 -13.00 12.51
N ASP A 59 6.54 -13.87 12.24
CA ASP A 59 7.76 -13.55 11.50
C ASP A 59 7.44 -13.04 10.10
N LYS A 60 6.55 -13.75 9.40
CA LYS A 60 6.11 -13.35 8.07
C LYS A 60 5.37 -12.01 8.07
N ALA A 61 4.48 -11.80 9.03
CA ALA A 61 3.80 -10.52 9.19
C ALA A 61 4.76 -9.36 9.46
N SER A 62 5.81 -9.61 10.24
CA SER A 62 6.86 -8.62 10.53
C SER A 62 7.72 -8.32 9.30
N GLU A 63 8.12 -9.34 8.55
CA GLU A 63 8.86 -9.19 7.30
C GLU A 63 8.05 -8.40 6.26
N ASP A 64 6.78 -8.79 6.05
CA ASP A 64 5.91 -8.14 5.08
C ASP A 64 5.59 -6.69 5.47
N ALA A 65 5.40 -6.41 6.77
CA ALA A 65 5.27 -5.05 7.28
C ALA A 65 6.53 -4.21 7.02
N GLY A 66 7.72 -4.79 7.21
CA GLY A 66 8.99 -4.14 6.89
C GLY A 66 9.10 -3.80 5.40
N ARG A 67 8.80 -4.75 4.53
CA ARG A 67 8.79 -4.54 3.06
C ARG A 67 7.79 -3.47 2.64
N ALA A 68 6.58 -3.52 3.20
CA ALA A 68 5.55 -2.53 2.92
C ALA A 68 5.98 -1.12 3.33
N LYS A 69 6.59 -0.95 4.51
CA LYS A 69 7.11 0.34 4.97
C LYS A 69 8.24 0.88 4.09
N ASN A 70 9.16 0.03 3.66
CA ASN A 70 10.22 0.43 2.74
C ASN A 70 9.62 0.90 1.41
N PHE A 71 8.68 0.16 0.84
CA PHE A 71 7.98 0.57 -0.38
C PHE A 71 7.24 1.91 -0.24
N ILE A 72 6.60 2.15 0.91
CA ILE A 72 5.91 3.41 1.22
C ILE A 72 6.91 4.57 1.24
N ARG A 73 8.07 4.41 1.89
CA ARG A 73 9.13 5.43 1.93
C ARG A 73 9.73 5.70 0.56
N ASP A 74 10.05 4.66 -0.19
CA ASP A 74 10.57 4.80 -1.55
C ASP A 74 9.57 5.54 -2.46
N THR A 75 8.29 5.31 -2.25
CA THR A 75 7.21 6.00 -2.99
C THR A 75 7.12 7.46 -2.59
N GLU A 76 7.16 7.76 -1.29
CA GLU A 76 7.21 9.12 -0.76
C GLU A 76 8.38 9.91 -1.36
N ASP A 77 9.58 9.34 -1.32
CA ASP A 77 10.80 9.97 -1.84
C ASP A 77 10.69 10.26 -3.35
N LYS A 78 10.16 9.32 -4.13
CA LYS A 78 9.92 9.52 -5.56
C LYS A 78 8.90 10.61 -5.85
N VAL A 79 7.85 10.70 -5.05
CA VAL A 79 6.84 11.76 -5.17
C VAL A 79 7.44 13.12 -4.89
N LYS A 80 8.21 13.25 -3.79
CA LYS A 80 8.93 14.47 -3.43
C LYS A 80 9.94 14.88 -4.49
N GLU A 81 10.75 13.94 -4.96
CA GLU A 81 11.73 14.20 -6.02
C GLU A 81 11.07 14.68 -7.31
N THR A 82 9.96 14.04 -7.70
CA THR A 82 9.21 14.42 -8.89
C THR A 82 8.60 15.82 -8.76
N ALA A 83 8.04 16.15 -7.60
CA ALA A 83 7.50 17.47 -7.32
C ALA A 83 8.57 18.56 -7.43
N LYS A 84 9.75 18.34 -6.82
CA LYS A 84 10.91 19.24 -6.92
C LYS A 84 11.41 19.39 -8.34
N LYS A 85 11.58 18.28 -9.06
CA LYS A 85 12.01 18.31 -10.47
C LYS A 85 11.03 19.09 -11.35
N ASN A 86 9.74 18.94 -11.12
CA ASN A 86 8.74 19.66 -11.89
C ASN A 86 8.75 21.17 -11.56
N ALA A 87 8.85 21.54 -10.28
CA ALA A 87 9.01 22.93 -9.88
C ALA A 87 10.26 23.57 -10.51
N SER A 88 11.40 22.86 -10.47
CA SER A 88 12.65 23.32 -11.11
C SER A 88 12.56 23.43 -12.63
N LYS A 89 11.76 22.62 -13.30
CA LYS A 89 11.52 22.77 -14.74
C LYS A 89 10.72 24.03 -15.06
N VAL A 90 9.71 24.33 -14.25
CA VAL A 90 8.93 25.57 -14.39
C VAL A 90 9.81 26.78 -14.13
N ASP A 91 10.61 26.75 -13.08
CA ASP A 91 11.60 27.80 -12.73
C ASP A 91 12.53 28.14 -13.90
N ARG A 92 13.09 27.11 -14.57
CA ARG A 92 13.96 27.30 -15.74
C ARG A 92 13.22 27.76 -17.02
N ALA A 93 11.94 27.50 -17.11
CA ALA A 93 11.12 27.80 -18.29
C ALA A 93 10.40 29.15 -18.17
N THR A 94 10.47 29.81 -17.02
CA THR A 94 9.77 31.07 -16.75
C THR A 94 10.74 32.11 -16.23
N ASP A 95 10.38 33.40 -16.39
CA ASP A 95 11.16 34.49 -15.82
C ASP A 95 11.12 34.45 -14.29
N ASN A 96 12.26 34.76 -13.64
CA ASN A 96 12.37 34.77 -12.18
C ASN A 96 11.28 35.63 -11.53
N GLY A 97 10.63 35.06 -10.52
CA GLY A 97 9.55 35.74 -9.79
C GLY A 97 8.19 35.70 -10.48
N SER A 98 8.05 34.92 -11.55
CA SER A 98 6.78 34.75 -12.25
C SER A 98 5.69 34.14 -11.36
N VAL A 99 4.42 34.40 -11.69
CA VAL A 99 3.27 33.78 -10.97
C VAL A 99 3.32 32.26 -11.13
N ALA A 100 3.74 31.75 -12.29
CA ALA A 100 3.87 30.33 -12.57
C ALA A 100 4.93 29.66 -11.70
N GLU A 101 6.09 30.29 -11.55
CA GLU A 101 7.17 29.81 -10.67
C GLU A 101 6.71 29.71 -9.22
N ARG A 102 6.16 30.82 -8.67
CA ARG A 102 5.67 30.83 -7.27
C ARG A 102 4.59 29.78 -7.04
N LYS A 103 3.72 29.57 -8.02
CA LYS A 103 2.70 28.53 -7.94
C LYS A 103 3.31 27.13 -7.97
N ALA A 104 4.25 26.87 -8.86
CA ALA A 104 4.92 25.57 -8.95
C ALA A 104 5.70 25.22 -7.66
N GLN A 105 6.39 26.19 -7.06
CA GLN A 105 7.07 26.00 -5.78
C GLN A 105 6.09 25.72 -4.64
N LYS A 106 4.98 26.47 -4.56
CA LYS A 106 3.91 26.23 -3.57
C LYS A 106 3.24 24.88 -3.74
N ASP A 107 2.97 24.50 -4.98
CA ASP A 107 2.36 23.20 -5.30
C ASP A 107 3.32 22.05 -4.93
N ALA A 108 4.61 22.18 -5.23
CA ALA A 108 5.64 21.21 -4.83
C ALA A 108 5.70 21.04 -3.31
N ALA A 109 5.77 22.14 -2.55
CA ALA A 109 5.78 22.10 -1.09
C ALA A 109 4.49 21.44 -0.52
N THR A 110 3.35 21.69 -1.16
CA THR A 110 2.08 21.06 -0.77
C THR A 110 2.09 19.55 -1.05
N ILE A 111 2.62 19.14 -2.19
CA ILE A 111 2.75 17.73 -2.56
C ILE A 111 3.70 17.02 -1.60
N GLU A 112 4.84 17.61 -1.28
CA GLU A 112 5.80 17.05 -0.33
C GLU A 112 5.17 16.82 1.04
N LYS A 113 4.50 17.84 1.59
CA LYS A 113 3.81 17.72 2.87
C LYS A 113 2.75 16.62 2.86
N ARG A 114 1.95 16.53 1.81
CA ARG A 114 0.92 15.47 1.69
C ARG A 114 1.55 14.09 1.56
N ALA A 115 2.64 13.96 0.80
CA ALA A 115 3.35 12.70 0.67
C ALA A 115 3.88 12.21 2.04
N GLU A 116 4.42 13.11 2.86
CA GLU A 116 4.83 12.78 4.24
C GLU A 116 3.66 12.35 5.12
N GLU A 117 2.58 13.11 5.11
CA GLU A 117 1.38 12.80 5.90
C GLU A 117 0.76 11.46 5.50
N ASP A 118 0.64 11.20 4.22
CA ASP A 118 0.07 9.96 3.69
C ASP A 118 0.98 8.77 3.93
N SER A 119 2.29 8.94 3.79
CA SER A 119 3.30 7.94 4.14
C SER A 119 3.21 7.57 5.62
N ALA A 120 3.18 8.55 6.52
CA ALA A 120 3.07 8.34 7.95
C ALA A 120 1.77 7.60 8.33
N ARG A 121 0.65 8.00 7.75
CA ARG A 121 -0.65 7.34 7.97
C ARG A 121 -0.64 5.89 7.48
N THR A 122 -0.07 5.65 6.30
CA THR A 122 -0.01 4.32 5.70
C THR A 122 0.92 3.41 6.50
N GLN A 123 2.09 3.89 6.93
CA GLN A 123 3.00 3.14 7.80
C GLN A 123 2.32 2.78 9.13
N LYS A 124 1.56 3.71 9.73
CA LYS A 124 0.79 3.43 10.95
C LYS A 124 -0.30 2.36 10.72
N ALA A 125 -0.95 2.37 9.56
CA ALA A 125 -1.91 1.33 9.20
C ALA A 125 -1.26 -0.05 9.04
N VAL A 126 -0.05 -0.11 8.46
CA VAL A 126 0.75 -1.33 8.38
C VAL A 126 1.10 -1.85 9.77
N ASP A 127 1.54 -0.99 10.70
CA ASP A 127 1.83 -1.38 12.08
C ASP A 127 0.58 -1.89 12.82
N ASN A 128 -0.55 -1.21 12.65
CA ASN A 128 -1.81 -1.65 13.24
C ASN A 128 -2.23 -3.03 12.72
N THR A 129 -2.05 -3.29 11.43
CA THR A 129 -2.35 -4.60 10.82
C THR A 129 -1.42 -5.67 11.36
N LYS A 130 -0.11 -5.42 11.42
CA LYS A 130 0.87 -6.33 12.02
C LYS A 130 0.49 -6.67 13.47
N ASN A 131 0.23 -5.65 14.30
CA ASN A 131 -0.15 -5.84 15.70
C ASN A 131 -1.47 -6.62 15.86
N ALA A 132 -2.42 -6.46 14.93
CA ALA A 132 -3.66 -7.23 14.94
C ALA A 132 -3.40 -8.72 14.63
N VAL A 133 -2.52 -9.01 13.67
CA VAL A 133 -2.10 -10.38 13.36
C VAL A 133 -1.41 -11.01 14.57
N GLU A 134 -0.45 -10.32 15.19
CA GLU A 134 0.27 -10.81 16.38
C GLU A 134 -0.70 -11.14 17.52
N ARG A 135 -1.62 -10.24 17.86
CA ARG A 135 -2.63 -10.48 18.92
C ARG A 135 -3.53 -11.67 18.59
N THR A 136 -3.89 -11.84 17.32
CA THR A 136 -4.72 -12.98 16.88
C THR A 136 -3.95 -14.29 17.06
N VAL A 137 -2.70 -14.33 16.64
CA VAL A 137 -1.83 -15.50 16.83
C VAL A 137 -1.63 -15.83 18.31
N ASP A 138 -1.37 -14.82 19.14
CA ASP A 138 -1.20 -15.00 20.60
C ASP A 138 -2.47 -15.52 21.26
N SER A 139 -3.64 -15.02 20.84
CA SER A 139 -4.93 -15.51 21.31
C SER A 139 -5.16 -16.98 20.96
N ILE A 140 -4.81 -17.37 19.75
CA ILE A 140 -4.90 -18.75 19.25
C ILE A 140 -3.93 -19.64 20.05
N LYS A 141 -2.66 -19.23 20.21
CA LYS A 141 -1.70 -19.98 21.02
C LYS A 141 -2.18 -20.15 22.46
N GLY A 142 -2.74 -19.11 23.07
CA GLY A 142 -3.29 -19.17 24.43
C GLY A 142 -4.51 -20.09 24.55
N ALA A 143 -5.31 -20.22 23.50
CA ALA A 143 -6.48 -21.12 23.50
C ALA A 143 -6.10 -22.60 23.34
N PHE A 144 -5.03 -22.89 22.61
CA PHE A 144 -4.57 -24.28 22.36
C PHE A 144 -3.43 -24.72 23.29
N GLY A 145 -2.86 -23.82 24.07
CA GLY A 145 -1.73 -24.09 24.98
C GLY A 145 -2.14 -24.39 26.42
N LYS A 146 -3.45 -24.63 26.69
CA LYS A 146 -3.95 -25.08 27.99
C LYS A 146 -4.35 -26.58 27.92
#